data_933cd802f50dd844c624a649086f780b
#
_entry.id   933cd802f50dd844c624a649086f780b
#
_cell.length_a   1.000
_cell.length_b   1.000
_cell.length_c   1.000
_cell.angle_alpha   90.00
_cell.angle_beta   90.00
_cell.angle_gamma   90.00
#
_symmetry.space_group_name_H-M   'P 1'
#
loop_
_entity.id
_entity.type
_entity.pdbx_description
1 polymer ?
#
loop_
_entity_poly.entity_id
_entity_poly.type
_entity_poly.pdbx_seq_one_letter_code
_entity_poly.pdbx_strand_id
1 'polypeptide(L)'
;MTPQEQREWLLGHIPYRIRAVLPGIPMKAPWLVQVEPTIMQPRPFPNHCVWAALHEGRLAAMRWLIEFVGIKEKEGHAVNSKSRSPRVTDAYIDAFPGGILFTPSRVDAQILASLWKGCSQASGHATHGTNHPDVSDRRLAEALTVIIAHLEQTIYRANGINLFDAVHRL
;
A
#
# COMPACT_ATOMS: atom_id res chain seq x y z
N MET A 1 -8.18 19.31 -3.72
CA MET A 1 -7.21 18.72 -4.68
C MET A 1 -7.52 19.26 -6.06
N THR A 2 -6.57 19.85 -6.76
CA THR A 2 -6.71 20.33 -8.13
C THR A 2 -6.73 19.17 -9.13
N PRO A 3 -7.23 19.36 -10.37
CA PRO A 3 -7.18 18.30 -11.40
C PRO A 3 -5.77 17.80 -11.69
N GLN A 4 -4.75 18.68 -11.62
CA GLN A 4 -3.36 18.31 -11.82
C GLN A 4 -2.85 17.41 -10.67
N GLU A 5 -3.11 17.79 -9.42
CA GLU A 5 -2.76 16.97 -8.26
C GLU A 5 -3.44 15.59 -8.32
N GLN A 6 -4.72 15.54 -8.73
CA GLN A 6 -5.44 14.27 -8.92
C GLN A 6 -4.75 13.39 -9.96
N ARG A 7 -4.32 13.99 -11.08
CA ARG A 7 -3.61 13.27 -12.13
C ARG A 7 -2.25 12.73 -11.65
N GLU A 8 -1.51 13.51 -10.89
CA GLU A 8 -0.24 13.08 -10.27
C GLU A 8 -0.45 11.90 -9.31
N TRP A 9 -1.52 11.92 -8.54
CA TRP A 9 -1.89 10.79 -7.69
C TRP A 9 -2.22 9.54 -8.47
N LEU A 10 -3.05 9.66 -9.53
CA LEU A 10 -3.49 8.53 -10.35
C LEU A 10 -2.35 7.93 -11.19
N LEU A 11 -1.37 8.72 -11.62
CA LEU A 11 -0.26 8.27 -12.46
C LEU A 11 1.03 7.95 -11.68
N GLY A 12 1.15 8.41 -10.44
CA GLY A 12 2.35 8.27 -9.64
C GLY A 12 2.09 7.60 -8.27
N HIS A 13 1.44 8.30 -7.36
CA HIS A 13 1.36 7.87 -5.96
C HIS A 13 0.65 6.53 -5.75
N ILE A 14 -0.52 6.32 -6.38
CA ILE A 14 -1.27 5.07 -6.25
C ILE A 14 -0.53 3.91 -6.95
N PRO A 15 -0.10 4.04 -8.23
CA PRO A 15 0.69 3.01 -8.91
C PRO A 15 1.97 2.64 -8.17
N TYR A 16 2.69 3.62 -7.62
CA TYR A 16 3.87 3.36 -6.80
C TYR A 16 3.56 2.46 -5.59
N ARG A 17 2.45 2.72 -4.88
CA ARG A 17 2.04 1.90 -3.74
C ARG A 17 1.63 0.49 -4.16
N ILE A 18 0.93 0.35 -5.27
CA ILE A 18 0.58 -0.96 -5.84
C ILE A 18 1.85 -1.74 -6.18
N ARG A 19 2.82 -1.13 -6.86
CA ARG A 19 4.10 -1.78 -7.19
C ARG A 19 4.89 -2.19 -5.95
N ALA A 20 4.87 -1.37 -4.91
CA ALA A 20 5.56 -1.69 -3.66
C ALA A 20 5.00 -2.95 -2.99
N VAL A 21 3.71 -3.27 -3.21
CA VAL A 21 3.07 -4.49 -2.67
C VAL A 21 3.29 -5.71 -3.56
N LEU A 22 3.40 -5.55 -4.88
CA LEU A 22 3.54 -6.67 -5.82
C LEU A 22 4.79 -7.51 -5.49
N PRO A 23 4.67 -8.84 -5.43
CA PRO A 23 5.83 -9.71 -5.36
C PRO A 23 6.57 -9.66 -6.69
N GLY A 24 7.86 -9.39 -6.67
CA GLY A 24 8.66 -9.55 -7.87
C GLY A 24 9.36 -8.32 -8.41
N ILE A 25 9.90 -7.48 -7.54
CA ILE A 25 11.17 -6.84 -7.93
C ILE A 25 12.15 -8.01 -7.97
N PRO A 26 12.62 -8.45 -9.16
CA PRO A 26 13.60 -9.53 -9.20
C PRO A 26 14.82 -9.05 -8.44
N MET A 27 15.07 -9.61 -7.27
CA MET A 27 16.25 -9.30 -6.46
C MET A 27 17.51 -9.88 -7.08
N LYS A 28 17.64 -9.83 -8.41
CA LYS A 28 18.83 -10.23 -9.15
C LYS A 28 19.83 -9.09 -9.35
N ALA A 29 19.48 -7.87 -8.97
CA ALA A 29 20.45 -6.79 -8.98
C ALA A 29 21.03 -6.66 -7.56
N PRO A 30 22.36 -6.71 -7.40
CA PRO A 30 22.96 -6.20 -6.19
C PRO A 30 22.57 -4.72 -6.12
N TRP A 31 21.72 -4.37 -5.18
CA TRP A 31 21.41 -2.98 -4.89
C TRP A 31 22.68 -2.36 -4.33
N LEU A 32 23.51 -1.84 -5.20
CA LEU A 32 24.53 -0.88 -4.85
C LEU A 32 23.75 0.37 -4.41
N VAL A 33 23.44 0.46 -3.13
CA VAL A 33 23.18 1.74 -2.50
C VAL A 33 24.52 2.47 -2.59
N GLN A 34 24.67 3.28 -3.61
CA GLN A 34 25.77 4.23 -3.72
C GLN A 34 25.50 5.32 -2.68
N VAL A 35 25.90 5.02 -1.44
CA VAL A 35 26.00 6.04 -0.41
C VAL A 35 27.19 6.92 -0.83
N GLU A 36 26.97 8.23 -0.90
CA GLU A 36 28.03 9.16 -1.29
C GLU A 36 29.35 8.88 -0.57
N PRO A 37 30.50 8.96 -1.26
CA PRO A 37 31.81 8.48 -0.78
C PRO A 37 32.37 9.24 0.43
N THR A 38 31.68 10.22 0.97
CA THR A 38 32.08 11.01 2.14
C THR A 38 31.75 10.37 3.48
N ILE A 39 30.96 9.32 3.51
CA ILE A 39 30.63 8.62 4.75
C ILE A 39 31.26 7.23 4.71
N MET A 40 32.37 7.07 5.42
CA MET A 40 33.03 5.82 5.85
C MET A 40 32.77 4.57 4.99
N GLN A 41 33.85 3.87 4.61
CA GLN A 41 33.85 2.64 3.81
C GLN A 41 32.55 1.84 3.86
N PRO A 42 31.89 1.63 2.72
CA PRO A 42 30.58 0.98 2.68
C PRO A 42 30.74 -0.44 3.27
N ARG A 43 30.32 -0.62 4.50
CA ARG A 43 30.09 -1.98 5.00
C ARG A 43 28.87 -2.49 4.25
N PRO A 44 28.95 -3.64 3.56
CA PRO A 44 27.79 -4.22 2.93
C PRO A 44 26.71 -4.39 4.00
N PHE A 45 25.55 -3.76 3.81
CA PHE A 45 24.41 -4.01 4.67
C PHE A 45 24.11 -5.50 4.63
N PRO A 46 23.95 -6.16 5.78
CA PRO A 46 23.56 -7.56 5.78
C PRO A 46 22.27 -7.72 4.97
N ASN A 47 22.21 -8.72 4.10
CA ASN A 47 21.05 -8.95 3.22
C ASN A 47 19.72 -8.98 3.98
N HIS A 48 19.71 -9.47 5.22
CA HIS A 48 18.51 -9.49 6.06
C HIS A 48 17.98 -8.10 6.42
N CYS A 49 18.82 -7.06 6.56
CA CYS A 49 18.37 -5.69 6.82
C CYS A 49 17.67 -5.10 5.59
N VAL A 50 18.18 -5.39 4.40
CA VAL A 50 17.54 -4.95 3.14
C VAL A 50 16.18 -5.65 2.97
N TRP A 51 16.13 -6.95 3.24
CA TRP A 51 14.89 -7.72 3.20
C TRP A 51 13.86 -7.20 4.21
N ALA A 52 14.26 -6.92 5.44
CA ALA A 52 13.39 -6.35 6.46
C ALA A 52 12.82 -5.00 6.00
N ALA A 53 13.67 -4.09 5.53
CA ALA A 53 13.23 -2.78 5.04
C ALA A 53 12.27 -2.86 3.84
N LEU A 54 12.52 -3.77 2.89
CA LEU A 54 11.63 -4.00 1.76
C LEU A 54 10.29 -4.58 2.22
N HIS A 55 10.31 -5.53 3.15
CA HIS A 55 9.10 -6.12 3.71
C HIS A 55 8.27 -5.08 4.46
N GLU A 56 8.89 -4.28 5.32
CA GLU A 56 8.22 -3.18 6.03
C GLU A 56 7.62 -2.16 5.06
N GLY A 57 8.35 -1.77 4.02
CA GLY A 57 7.85 -0.86 2.98
C GLY A 57 6.64 -1.43 2.25
N ARG A 58 6.64 -2.73 1.98
CA ARG A 58 5.52 -3.46 1.38
C ARG A 58 4.29 -3.45 2.28
N LEU A 59 4.46 -3.72 3.56
CA LEU A 59 3.36 -3.71 4.54
C LEU A 59 2.80 -2.30 4.75
N ALA A 60 3.66 -1.30 4.83
CA ALA A 60 3.24 0.10 4.92
C ALA A 60 2.44 0.54 3.68
N ALA A 61 2.86 0.13 2.48
CA ALA A 61 2.15 0.41 1.24
C ALA A 61 0.77 -0.28 1.20
N MET A 62 0.68 -1.55 1.61
CA MET A 62 -0.60 -2.26 1.69
C MET A 62 -1.54 -1.62 2.68
N ARG A 63 -1.07 -1.31 3.88
CA ARG A 63 -1.86 -0.61 4.90
C ARG A 63 -2.41 0.69 4.35
N TRP A 64 -1.56 1.48 3.68
CA TRP A 64 -1.97 2.74 3.08
C TRP A 64 -3.06 2.55 2.02
N LEU A 65 -2.92 1.55 1.13
CA LEU A 65 -3.93 1.24 0.11
C LEU A 65 -5.28 0.86 0.73
N ILE A 66 -5.28 0.08 1.80
CA ILE A 66 -6.51 -0.30 2.52
C ILE A 66 -7.17 0.93 3.14
N GLU A 67 -6.40 1.81 3.79
CA GLU A 67 -6.91 3.07 4.34
C GLU A 67 -7.44 4.00 3.24
N PHE A 68 -6.74 4.07 2.11
CA PHE A 68 -7.12 4.89 0.96
C PHE A 68 -8.48 4.51 0.38
N VAL A 69 -8.78 3.21 0.25
CA VAL A 69 -10.11 2.75 -0.18
C VAL A 69 -11.18 2.85 0.91
N GLY A 70 -10.81 3.24 2.11
CA GLY A 70 -11.75 3.58 3.18
C GLY A 70 -11.96 2.51 4.24
N ILE A 71 -11.07 1.52 4.38
CA ILE A 71 -11.20 0.44 5.36
C ILE A 71 -10.11 0.49 6.42
N LYS A 72 -10.49 0.21 7.67
CA LYS A 72 -9.59 -0.12 8.78
C LYS A 72 -10.25 -1.15 9.70
N GLU A 73 -9.49 -1.70 10.61
CA GLU A 73 -10.02 -2.57 11.68
C GLU A 73 -10.27 -1.79 12.95
N LYS A 74 -11.39 -2.07 13.60
CA LYS A 74 -11.70 -1.66 14.96
C LYS A 74 -12.43 -2.77 15.68
N GLU A 75 -11.89 -3.22 16.82
CA GLU A 75 -12.51 -4.24 17.68
C GLU A 75 -12.88 -5.54 16.95
N GLY A 76 -12.04 -5.97 16.00
CA GLY A 76 -12.25 -7.19 15.19
C GLY A 76 -13.14 -7.00 13.96
N HIS A 77 -13.63 -5.80 13.70
CA HIS A 77 -14.56 -5.52 12.61
C HIS A 77 -14.00 -4.54 11.59
N ALA A 78 -14.42 -4.71 10.33
CA ALA A 78 -14.18 -3.72 9.29
C ALA A 78 -15.01 -2.46 9.58
N VAL A 79 -14.36 -1.31 9.61
CA VAL A 79 -15.01 0.00 9.77
C VAL A 79 -14.46 0.98 8.74
N ASN A 80 -15.19 2.08 8.51
CA ASN A 80 -14.71 3.13 7.64
C ASN A 80 -13.45 3.78 8.24
N SER A 81 -12.39 3.89 7.44
CA SER A 81 -11.13 4.51 7.85
C SER A 81 -11.23 6.01 8.02
N LYS A 82 -12.19 6.67 7.36
CA LYS A 82 -12.42 8.10 7.44
C LYS A 82 -12.72 8.48 8.88
N SER A 83 -11.70 8.96 9.55
CA SER A 83 -11.75 9.33 10.96
C SER A 83 -12.63 10.57 11.14
N ARG A 84 -13.12 10.79 12.38
CA ARG A 84 -13.90 11.99 12.76
C ARG A 84 -13.13 13.30 12.56
N SER A 85 -11.82 13.24 12.42
CA SER A 85 -10.94 14.39 12.09
C SER A 85 -9.85 13.90 11.15
N PRO A 86 -10.13 13.80 9.82
CA PRO A 86 -9.10 13.48 8.85
C PRO A 86 -8.03 14.59 8.92
N ARG A 87 -6.76 14.20 8.91
CA ARG A 87 -5.68 15.18 8.72
C ARG A 87 -5.86 15.80 7.35
N VAL A 88 -5.57 17.10 7.22
CA VAL A 88 -5.70 17.85 5.96
C VAL A 88 -4.91 17.19 4.81
N THR A 89 -3.90 16.37 5.15
CA THR A 89 -3.03 15.66 4.21
C THR A 89 -3.52 14.25 3.84
N ASP A 90 -4.58 13.75 4.48
CA ASP A 90 -5.08 12.39 4.22
C ASP A 90 -5.98 12.41 2.98
N ALA A 91 -5.49 11.87 1.87
CA ALA A 91 -6.31 11.65 0.69
C ALA A 91 -7.00 10.27 0.77
N TYR A 92 -8.29 10.27 0.52
CA TYR A 92 -9.12 9.07 0.39
C TYR A 92 -9.66 8.98 -1.03
N ILE A 93 -10.08 7.80 -1.43
CA ILE A 93 -10.59 7.54 -2.77
C ILE A 93 -11.74 8.48 -3.17
N ASP A 94 -12.59 8.88 -2.23
CA ASP A 94 -13.74 9.78 -2.46
C ASP A 94 -13.35 11.26 -2.71
N ALA A 95 -12.06 11.60 -2.60
CA ALA A 95 -11.54 12.89 -3.05
C ALA A 95 -11.31 12.96 -4.58
N PHE A 96 -11.50 11.85 -5.29
CA PHE A 96 -11.29 11.73 -6.73
C PHE A 96 -12.63 11.60 -7.49
N PRO A 97 -12.73 12.09 -8.73
CA PRO A 97 -13.89 11.86 -9.58
C PRO A 97 -14.19 10.35 -9.69
N GLY A 98 -15.45 9.98 -9.45
CA GLY A 98 -15.90 8.59 -9.44
C GLY A 98 -15.43 7.76 -8.23
N GLY A 99 -14.75 8.38 -7.28
CA GLY A 99 -14.28 7.71 -6.07
C GLY A 99 -15.40 7.33 -5.13
N ILE A 100 -15.45 6.05 -4.76
CA ILE A 100 -16.44 5.47 -3.86
C ILE A 100 -15.70 4.73 -2.76
N LEU A 101 -15.98 5.08 -1.51
CA LEU A 101 -15.42 4.35 -0.36
C LEU A 101 -15.90 2.90 -0.38
N PHE A 102 -14.98 1.99 -0.03
CA PHE A 102 -15.31 0.58 0.09
C PHE A 102 -16.29 0.38 1.26
N THR A 103 -17.33 -0.43 1.04
CA THR A 103 -18.38 -0.62 2.04
C THR A 103 -17.94 -1.62 3.13
N PRO A 104 -17.90 -1.25 4.42
CA PRO A 104 -17.45 -2.14 5.49
C PRO A 104 -18.26 -3.44 5.65
N SER A 105 -19.51 -3.45 5.21
CA SER A 105 -20.38 -4.64 5.28
C SER A 105 -20.08 -5.71 4.23
N ARG A 106 -19.23 -5.45 3.25
CA ARG A 106 -18.81 -6.45 2.26
C ARG A 106 -17.92 -7.50 2.91
N VAL A 107 -18.04 -8.74 2.45
CA VAL A 107 -17.19 -9.86 2.91
C VAL A 107 -15.69 -9.54 2.72
N ASP A 108 -15.35 -8.94 1.58
CA ASP A 108 -13.98 -8.54 1.26
C ASP A 108 -13.43 -7.49 2.23
N ALA A 109 -14.30 -6.62 2.79
CA ALA A 109 -13.89 -5.59 3.75
C ALA A 109 -13.30 -6.20 5.02
N GLN A 110 -13.80 -7.34 5.48
CA GLN A 110 -13.27 -8.02 6.66
C GLN A 110 -11.87 -8.59 6.39
N ILE A 111 -11.60 -9.06 5.17
CA ILE A 111 -10.27 -9.51 4.75
C ILE A 111 -9.30 -8.31 4.77
N LEU A 112 -9.72 -7.18 4.20
CA LEU A 112 -8.92 -5.95 4.20
C LEU A 112 -8.66 -5.44 5.62
N ALA A 113 -9.66 -5.45 6.50
CA ALA A 113 -9.54 -5.00 7.88
C ALA A 113 -8.55 -5.86 8.69
N SER A 114 -8.64 -7.18 8.59
CA SER A 114 -7.72 -8.08 9.29
C SER A 114 -6.28 -7.89 8.81
N LEU A 115 -6.10 -7.72 7.49
CA LEU A 115 -4.78 -7.46 6.92
C LEU A 115 -4.24 -6.08 7.32
N TRP A 116 -5.09 -5.05 7.38
CA TRP A 116 -4.71 -3.73 7.87
C TRP A 116 -4.14 -3.80 9.29
N LYS A 117 -4.78 -4.55 10.18
CA LYS A 117 -4.30 -4.78 11.55
C LYS A 117 -2.94 -5.50 11.55
N GLY A 118 -2.83 -6.59 10.79
CA GLY A 118 -1.57 -7.33 10.64
C GLY A 118 -0.43 -6.45 10.15
N CYS A 119 -0.65 -5.66 9.09
CA CYS A 119 0.33 -4.71 8.56
C CYS A 119 0.71 -3.63 9.59
N SER A 120 -0.25 -3.13 10.36
CA SER A 120 -0.01 -2.13 11.41
C SER A 120 0.85 -2.67 12.56
N GLN A 121 0.61 -3.91 12.96
CA GLN A 121 1.36 -4.58 14.01
C GLN A 121 2.76 -4.96 13.54
N ALA A 122 2.90 -5.51 12.33
CA ALA A 122 4.17 -5.93 11.78
C ALA A 122 5.12 -4.75 11.52
N SER A 123 4.61 -3.62 11.02
CA SER A 123 5.42 -2.42 10.80
C SER A 123 5.84 -1.71 12.09
N GLY A 124 5.08 -1.86 13.18
CA GLY A 124 5.41 -1.28 14.49
C GLY A 124 6.34 -2.14 15.35
N HIS A 125 6.53 -3.41 15.01
CA HIS A 125 7.27 -4.39 15.81
C HIS A 125 8.35 -5.14 15.04
N ALA A 126 8.89 -4.54 13.98
CA ALA A 126 9.91 -5.15 13.11
C ALA A 126 11.18 -5.60 13.85
N THR A 127 11.33 -5.27 15.13
CA THR A 127 12.45 -5.67 15.97
C THR A 127 12.34 -7.08 16.58
N HIS A 128 11.17 -7.71 16.52
CA HIS A 128 10.97 -9.02 17.15
C HIS A 128 10.28 -9.99 16.19
N GLY A 129 10.98 -10.48 15.18
CA GLY A 129 10.76 -11.66 14.34
C GLY A 129 9.48 -12.50 14.50
N THR A 130 8.38 -11.92 14.92
CA THR A 130 7.10 -12.59 15.03
C THR A 130 6.48 -12.70 13.65
N ASN A 131 6.54 -13.91 13.07
CA ASN A 131 5.69 -14.29 11.97
C ASN A 131 4.25 -13.99 12.36
N HIS A 132 3.70 -12.89 11.89
CA HIS A 132 2.27 -12.64 11.99
C HIS A 132 1.58 -13.54 10.97
N PRO A 133 0.86 -14.59 11.40
CA PRO A 133 0.24 -15.56 10.49
C PRO A 133 -0.78 -14.91 9.55
N ASP A 134 -1.19 -13.68 9.87
CA ASP A 134 -2.19 -12.94 9.10
C ASP A 134 -1.61 -12.13 7.92
N VAL A 135 -0.28 -12.07 7.75
CA VAL A 135 0.37 -11.27 6.70
C VAL A 135 1.23 -12.17 5.80
N SER A 136 0.59 -13.12 5.13
CA SER A 136 1.24 -13.95 4.10
C SER A 136 1.22 -13.26 2.73
N ASP A 137 2.16 -13.63 1.85
CA ASP A 137 2.20 -13.17 0.46
C ASP A 137 0.90 -13.43 -0.28
N ARG A 138 0.26 -14.57 -0.02
CA ARG A 138 -1.03 -14.94 -0.57
C ARG A 138 -2.12 -13.95 -0.16
N ARG A 139 -2.21 -13.62 1.13
CA ARG A 139 -3.21 -12.65 1.63
C ARG A 139 -2.96 -11.23 1.11
N LEU A 140 -1.69 -10.82 1.00
CA LEU A 140 -1.35 -9.55 0.36
C LEU A 140 -1.81 -9.50 -1.09
N ALA A 141 -1.60 -10.59 -1.86
CA ALA A 141 -2.03 -10.67 -3.25
C ALA A 141 -3.56 -10.68 -3.40
N GLU A 142 -4.27 -11.43 -2.56
CA GLU A 142 -5.74 -11.47 -2.54
C GLU A 142 -6.31 -10.08 -2.24
N ALA A 143 -5.83 -9.42 -1.20
CA ALA A 143 -6.28 -8.06 -0.84
C ALA A 143 -5.94 -7.03 -1.93
N LEU A 144 -4.75 -7.12 -2.52
CA LEU A 144 -4.36 -6.23 -3.61
C LEU A 144 -5.27 -6.41 -4.83
N THR A 145 -5.65 -7.64 -5.17
CA THR A 145 -6.60 -7.91 -6.27
C THR A 145 -7.95 -7.23 -6.02
N VAL A 146 -8.48 -7.32 -4.80
CA VAL A 146 -9.74 -6.65 -4.41
C VAL A 146 -9.62 -5.13 -4.53
N ILE A 147 -8.50 -4.57 -4.05
CA ILE A 147 -8.26 -3.11 -4.11
C ILE A 147 -8.12 -2.65 -5.56
N ILE A 148 -7.33 -3.33 -6.38
CA ILE A 148 -7.13 -3.01 -7.80
C ILE A 148 -8.47 -3.00 -8.53
N ALA A 149 -9.28 -4.04 -8.38
CA ALA A 149 -10.60 -4.13 -9.01
C ALA A 149 -11.50 -2.95 -8.60
N HIS A 150 -11.46 -2.56 -7.32
CA HIS A 150 -12.23 -1.40 -6.83
C HIS A 150 -11.74 -0.08 -7.42
N LEU A 151 -10.42 0.13 -7.46
CA LEU A 151 -9.81 1.34 -8.04
C LEU A 151 -10.12 1.46 -9.54
N GLU A 152 -10.01 0.37 -10.30
CA GLU A 152 -10.32 0.34 -11.74
C GLU A 152 -11.78 0.67 -12.01
N GLN A 153 -12.70 0.07 -11.26
CA GLN A 153 -14.14 0.28 -11.43
C GLN A 153 -14.60 1.68 -11.05
N THR A 154 -13.85 2.37 -10.22
CA THR A 154 -14.18 3.69 -9.68
C THR A 154 -13.32 4.79 -10.31
N ILE A 155 -12.25 5.19 -9.64
CA ILE A 155 -11.46 6.38 -9.99
C ILE A 155 -10.73 6.27 -11.33
N TYR A 156 -10.19 5.11 -11.68
CA TYR A 156 -9.43 4.98 -12.93
C TYR A 156 -10.35 5.04 -14.15
N ARG A 157 -11.47 4.32 -14.12
CA ARG A 157 -12.48 4.37 -15.18
C ARG A 157 -13.08 5.75 -15.32
N ALA A 158 -13.42 6.42 -14.22
CA ALA A 158 -14.01 7.77 -14.24
C ALA A 158 -13.07 8.83 -14.82
N ASN A 159 -11.76 8.62 -14.70
CA ASN A 159 -10.74 9.54 -15.21
C ASN A 159 -10.13 9.11 -16.55
N GLY A 160 -10.63 8.05 -17.18
CA GLY A 160 -10.14 7.55 -18.47
C GLY A 160 -8.68 7.09 -18.46
N ILE A 161 -8.18 6.65 -17.30
CA ILE A 161 -6.81 6.16 -17.12
C ILE A 161 -6.82 4.63 -17.01
N ASN A 162 -5.90 3.97 -17.69
CA ASN A 162 -5.67 2.55 -17.53
C ASN A 162 -4.72 2.32 -16.35
N LEU A 163 -5.20 1.62 -15.31
CA LEU A 163 -4.40 1.37 -14.11
C LEU A 163 -3.20 0.47 -14.40
N PHE A 164 -3.35 -0.56 -15.25
CA PHE A 164 -2.25 -1.45 -15.64
C PHE A 164 -1.12 -0.66 -16.28
N ASP A 165 -1.43 0.22 -17.24
CA ASP A 165 -0.44 1.08 -17.89
C ASP A 165 0.24 2.03 -16.90
N ALA A 166 -0.54 2.60 -15.97
CA ALA A 166 0.00 3.49 -14.94
C ALA A 166 0.99 2.76 -14.02
N VAL A 167 0.68 1.52 -13.62
CA VAL A 167 1.55 0.69 -12.77
C VAL A 167 2.83 0.27 -13.50
N HIS A 168 2.79 0.04 -14.81
CA HIS A 168 3.95 -0.44 -15.59
C HIS A 168 4.85 0.67 -16.15
N ARG A 169 4.41 1.93 -16.12
CA ARG A 169 5.22 3.09 -16.55
C ARG A 169 6.26 3.55 -15.52
N LEU A 170 6.13 3.13 -14.28
CA LEU A 170 7.07 3.41 -13.20
C LEU A 170 8.21 2.39 -13.21
#